data_33ced7d51f4c954cae488fe4a56f3e55
#
_entry.id   33ced7d51f4c954cae488fe4a56f3e55
#
_cell.length_a   1.000
_cell.length_b   1.000
_cell.length_c   1.000
_cell.angle_alpha   90.00
_cell.angle_beta   90.00
_cell.angle_gamma   90.00
#
_symmetry.space_group_name_H-M   'P 1'
#
loop_
_entity.id
_entity.type
_entity.pdbx_description
1 polymer ?
#
loop_
_entity_poly.entity_id
_entity_poly.type
_entity_poly.pdbx_seq_one_letter_code
_entity_poly.pdbx_strand_id
1 'polypeptide(L)'
;MISMEREVLDVLSRNDGKIHYYYIANKLRIGDHYAFLICKGLERNGYVHFETLEGICSLTDFGKKEVDEIRRERQKQEKENVRKRVKENKHKILKNKKIINY
;
A
#
# COMPACT_ATOMS: atom_id res chain seq x y z
N MET A 1 4.71 10.90 -4.49
CA MET A 1 3.37 10.46 -4.01
C MET A 1 3.39 10.31 -2.51
N ILE A 2 2.42 10.86 -1.81
CA ILE A 2 2.31 10.74 -0.35
C ILE A 2 1.78 9.35 0.04
N SER A 3 2.08 8.91 1.27
CA SER A 3 1.70 7.58 1.76
C SER A 3 0.21 7.28 1.63
N MET A 4 -0.66 8.26 1.93
CA MET A 4 -2.10 8.06 1.86
C MET A 4 -2.59 7.84 0.44
N GLU A 5 -1.98 8.49 -0.55
CA GLU A 5 -2.30 8.24 -1.96
C GLU A 5 -1.98 6.80 -2.35
N ARG A 6 -0.85 6.27 -1.89
CA ARG A 6 -0.49 4.86 -2.10
C ARG A 6 -1.51 3.92 -1.49
N GLU A 7 -1.99 4.23 -0.29
CA GLU A 7 -3.01 3.42 0.38
C GLU A 7 -4.34 3.43 -0.39
N VAL A 8 -4.73 4.57 -0.94
CA VAL A 8 -5.94 4.68 -1.78
C VAL A 8 -5.78 3.83 -3.04
N LEU A 9 -4.64 3.89 -3.70
CA LEU A 9 -4.36 3.07 -4.89
C LEU A 9 -4.42 1.57 -4.54
N ASP A 10 -3.90 1.17 -3.39
CA ASP A 10 -3.95 -0.20 -2.93
C ASP A 10 -5.40 -0.67 -2.71
N VAL A 11 -6.23 0.15 -2.05
CA VAL A 11 -7.64 -0.15 -1.84
C VAL A 11 -8.35 -0.33 -3.18
N LEU A 12 -8.11 0.57 -4.14
CA LEU A 12 -8.69 0.46 -5.47
C LEU A 12 -8.32 -0.85 -6.16
N SER A 13 -7.06 -1.23 -6.09
CA SER A 13 -6.58 -2.46 -6.73
C SER A 13 -7.21 -3.72 -6.16
N ARG A 14 -7.52 -3.71 -4.86
CA ARG A 14 -8.18 -4.84 -4.18
C ARG A 14 -9.66 -4.93 -4.45
N ASN A 15 -10.25 -3.90 -5.08
CA ASN A 15 -11.67 -3.82 -5.39
C ASN A 15 -11.90 -3.71 -6.90
N ASP A 16 -11.13 -4.45 -7.69
CA ASP A 16 -11.20 -4.51 -9.14
C ASP A 16 -10.91 -3.15 -9.83
N GLY A 17 -10.24 -2.26 -9.11
CA GLY A 17 -9.80 -0.98 -9.66
C GLY A 17 -10.88 0.10 -9.70
N LYS A 18 -12.08 -0.13 -9.14
CA LYS A 18 -13.20 0.81 -9.21
C LYS A 18 -14.02 0.76 -7.94
N ILE A 19 -14.22 1.93 -7.26
CA ILE A 19 -14.98 1.98 -6.02
C ILE A 19 -15.40 3.42 -5.69
N HIS A 20 -16.45 3.55 -4.88
CA HIS A 20 -16.89 4.85 -4.38
C HIS A 20 -15.94 5.36 -3.30
N TYR A 21 -15.69 6.68 -3.27
CA TYR A 21 -14.73 7.27 -2.33
C TYR A 21 -15.16 7.16 -0.86
N TYR A 22 -16.46 7.01 -0.58
CA TYR A 22 -16.92 6.74 0.79
C TYR A 22 -16.38 5.42 1.34
N TYR A 23 -16.31 4.41 0.48
CA TYR A 23 -15.74 3.12 0.86
C TYR A 23 -14.25 3.25 1.16
N ILE A 24 -13.55 4.03 0.36
CA ILE A 24 -12.12 4.32 0.59
C ILE A 24 -11.93 4.99 1.95
N ALA A 25 -12.75 6.01 2.24
CA ALA A 25 -12.71 6.73 3.50
C ALA A 25 -12.94 5.78 4.69
N ASN A 26 -13.94 4.93 4.59
CA ASN A 26 -14.28 3.97 5.63
C ASN A 26 -13.16 2.94 5.83
N LYS A 27 -12.62 2.41 4.75
CA LYS A 27 -11.57 1.39 4.78
C LYS A 27 -10.27 1.93 5.40
N LEU A 28 -9.91 3.16 5.08
CA LEU A 28 -8.69 3.80 5.58
C LEU A 28 -8.90 4.59 6.87
N ARG A 29 -10.14 4.65 7.36
CA ARG A 29 -10.51 5.41 8.57
C ARG A 29 -10.12 6.87 8.49
N ILE A 30 -10.43 7.49 7.34
CA ILE A 30 -10.23 8.91 7.11
C ILE A 30 -11.58 9.58 6.83
N GLY A 31 -11.62 10.91 6.90
CA GLY A 31 -12.84 11.64 6.58
C GLY A 31 -13.21 11.53 5.11
N ASP A 32 -14.52 11.58 4.80
CA ASP A 32 -15.01 11.51 3.42
C ASP A 32 -14.45 12.64 2.56
N HIS A 33 -14.41 13.85 3.10
CA HIS A 33 -13.87 15.01 2.39
C HIS A 33 -12.38 14.82 2.09
N TYR A 34 -11.63 14.28 3.02
CA TYR A 34 -10.21 14.00 2.84
C TYR A 34 -10.01 12.96 1.72
N ALA A 35 -10.80 11.89 1.74
CA ALA A 35 -10.77 10.86 0.68
C ALA A 35 -11.10 11.47 -0.69
N PHE A 36 -12.09 12.34 -0.75
CA PHE A 36 -12.46 13.06 -1.96
C PHE A 36 -11.27 13.87 -2.51
N LEU A 37 -10.59 14.62 -1.65
CA LEU A 37 -9.43 15.42 -2.05
C LEU A 37 -8.27 14.55 -2.54
N ILE A 38 -8.04 13.41 -1.91
CA ILE A 38 -7.00 12.46 -2.33
C ILE A 38 -7.33 11.91 -3.72
N CYS A 39 -8.59 11.50 -3.95
CA CYS A 39 -9.03 11.02 -5.25
C CYS A 39 -8.84 12.08 -6.34
N LYS A 40 -9.16 13.32 -6.04
CA LYS A 40 -8.93 14.43 -6.97
C LYS A 40 -7.45 14.64 -7.29
N GLY A 41 -6.58 14.54 -6.28
CA GLY A 41 -5.14 14.64 -6.48
C GLY A 41 -4.61 13.51 -7.34
N LEU A 42 -5.08 12.30 -7.13
CA LEU A 42 -4.71 11.13 -7.93
C LEU A 42 -5.17 11.27 -9.38
N GLU A 43 -6.36 11.80 -9.61
CA GLU A 43 -6.85 12.09 -10.95
C GLU A 43 -5.96 13.12 -11.65
N ARG A 44 -5.60 14.18 -10.96
CA ARG A 44 -4.73 15.23 -11.48
C ARG A 44 -3.38 14.68 -11.93
N ASN A 45 -2.88 13.67 -11.24
CA ASN A 45 -1.60 13.01 -11.55
C ASN A 45 -1.76 11.84 -12.53
N GLY A 46 -2.97 11.57 -13.01
CA GLY A 46 -3.22 10.55 -14.03
C GLY A 46 -3.35 9.12 -13.52
N TYR A 47 -3.35 8.89 -12.21
CA TYR A 47 -3.44 7.55 -11.64
C TYR A 47 -4.85 6.99 -11.61
N VAL A 48 -5.86 7.86 -11.52
CA VAL A 48 -7.26 7.45 -11.48
C VAL A 48 -8.10 8.36 -12.36
N HIS A 49 -9.26 7.85 -12.75
CA HIS A 49 -10.36 8.65 -13.28
C HIS A 49 -11.38 8.79 -12.14
N PHE A 50 -11.73 10.02 -11.79
CA PHE A 50 -12.64 10.28 -10.68
C PHE A 50 -13.90 10.96 -11.18
N GLU A 51 -15.02 10.21 -11.20
CA GLU A 51 -16.32 10.73 -11.55
C GLU A 51 -16.95 11.40 -10.32
N THR A 52 -16.90 12.73 -10.27
CA THR A 52 -17.27 13.46 -9.06
C THR A 52 -18.77 13.45 -8.76
N LEU A 53 -19.61 13.37 -9.79
CA LEU A 53 -21.07 13.34 -9.60
C LEU A 53 -21.52 12.04 -8.93
N GLU A 54 -20.95 10.92 -9.34
CA GLU A 54 -21.27 9.61 -8.79
C GLU A 54 -20.34 9.22 -7.64
N GLY A 55 -19.22 9.92 -7.49
CA GLY A 55 -18.23 9.62 -6.46
C GLY A 55 -17.39 8.38 -6.73
N ILE A 56 -17.35 7.93 -7.98
CA ILE A 56 -16.63 6.71 -8.36
C ILE A 56 -15.21 7.02 -8.78
N CYS A 57 -14.26 6.32 -8.15
CA CYS A 57 -12.85 6.41 -8.46
C CYS A 57 -12.40 5.11 -9.14
N SER A 58 -11.74 5.22 -10.29
CA SER A 58 -11.32 4.07 -11.11
C SER A 58 -9.84 4.19 -11.46
N LEU A 59 -9.09 3.08 -11.35
CA LEU A 59 -7.69 3.07 -11.76
C LEU A 59 -7.55 3.21 -13.27
N THR A 60 -6.65 4.09 -13.71
CA THR A 60 -6.20 4.15 -15.10
C THR A 60 -5.15 3.08 -15.35
N ASP A 61 -4.76 2.85 -16.60
CA ASP A 61 -3.66 1.94 -16.91
C ASP A 61 -2.36 2.40 -16.26
N PHE A 62 -2.13 3.71 -16.22
CA PHE A 62 -0.99 4.30 -15.53
C PHE A 62 -1.06 4.04 -14.01
N GLY A 63 -2.25 4.15 -13.42
CA GLY A 63 -2.47 3.84 -12.01
C GLY A 63 -2.22 2.38 -11.69
N LYS A 64 -2.62 1.46 -12.56
CA LYS A 64 -2.37 0.02 -12.40
C LYS A 64 -0.88 -0.29 -12.42
N LYS A 65 -0.13 0.34 -13.30
CA LYS A 65 1.33 0.20 -13.35
C LYS A 65 1.98 0.68 -12.06
N GLU A 66 1.52 1.79 -11.53
CA GLU A 66 2.03 2.36 -10.28
C GLU A 66 1.76 1.42 -9.10
N VAL A 67 0.57 0.83 -9.03
CA VAL A 67 0.23 -0.16 -8.00
C VAL A 67 1.17 -1.37 -8.08
N ASP A 68 1.44 -1.86 -9.28
CA ASP A 68 2.35 -2.99 -9.47
C ASP A 68 3.75 -2.66 -8.99
N GLU A 69 4.25 -1.46 -9.26
CA GLU A 69 5.55 -1.01 -8.77
C GLU A 69 5.60 -0.90 -7.25
N ILE A 70 4.57 -0.33 -6.63
CA ILE A 70 4.47 -0.23 -5.18
C ILE A 70 4.50 -1.62 -4.54
N ARG A 71 3.78 -2.58 -5.10
CA ARG A 71 3.76 -3.97 -4.61
C ARG A 71 5.12 -4.64 -4.73
N ARG A 72 5.83 -4.43 -5.84
CA ARG A 72 7.18 -4.95 -6.03
C ARG A 72 8.15 -4.40 -5.01
N GLU A 73 8.09 -3.09 -4.75
CA GLU A 73 8.92 -2.45 -3.73
C GLU A 73 8.65 -3.00 -2.33
N ARG A 74 7.37 -3.17 -1.96
CA ARG A 74 6.98 -3.74 -0.68
C ARG A 74 7.48 -5.17 -0.52
N GLN A 75 7.32 -6.01 -1.54
CA GLN A 75 7.81 -7.39 -1.53
C GLN A 75 9.33 -7.44 -1.37
N LYS A 76 10.05 -6.57 -2.06
CA LYS A 76 11.50 -6.48 -1.96
C LYS A 76 11.94 -6.12 -0.54
N GLN A 77 11.29 -5.14 0.08
CA GLN A 77 11.58 -4.73 1.45
C GLN A 77 11.29 -5.85 2.45
N GLU A 78 10.18 -6.55 2.30
CA GLU A 78 9.82 -7.69 3.15
C GLU A 78 10.85 -8.80 3.06
N LYS A 79 11.31 -9.15 1.87
CA LYS A 79 12.36 -10.16 1.67
C LYS A 79 13.65 -9.76 2.35
N GLU A 80 14.07 -8.52 2.25
CA GLU A 80 15.26 -8.01 2.93
C GLU A 80 15.11 -8.06 4.45
N ASN A 81 13.97 -7.67 4.98
CA ASN A 81 13.68 -7.70 6.41
C ASN A 81 13.68 -9.14 6.94
N VAL A 82 13.10 -10.08 6.22
CA VAL A 82 13.11 -11.50 6.59
C VAL A 82 14.55 -12.04 6.63
N ARG A 83 15.37 -11.72 5.65
CA ARG A 83 16.77 -12.13 5.62
C ARG A 83 17.55 -11.61 6.83
N LYS A 84 17.34 -10.34 7.20
CA LYS A 84 17.97 -9.75 8.39
C LYS A 84 17.54 -10.47 9.67
N ARG A 85 16.23 -10.73 9.81
CA ARG A 85 15.70 -11.45 10.99
C ARG A 85 16.29 -12.85 11.13
N VAL A 86 16.40 -13.57 10.01
CA VAL A 86 16.98 -14.92 10.01
C VAL A 86 18.44 -14.88 10.46
N LYS A 87 19.24 -13.94 9.98
CA LYS A 87 20.62 -13.77 10.40
C LYS A 87 20.76 -13.46 11.88
N GLU A 88 19.92 -12.56 12.40
CA GLU A 88 19.91 -12.22 13.82
C GLU A 88 19.52 -13.41 14.69
N ASN A 89 18.51 -14.16 14.29
CA ASN A 89 18.07 -15.36 15.02
C ASN A 89 19.15 -16.45 15.06
N LYS A 90 19.83 -16.69 13.95
CA LYS A 90 20.95 -17.63 13.90
C LYS A 90 22.04 -17.21 14.89
N HIS A 91 22.38 -15.94 14.92
CA HIS A 91 23.39 -15.42 15.82
C HIS A 91 22.99 -15.57 17.29
N LYS A 92 21.74 -15.28 17.64
CA LYS A 92 21.19 -15.47 18.99
C LYS A 92 21.17 -16.94 19.40
N ILE A 93 20.79 -17.83 18.50
CA ILE A 93 20.76 -19.28 18.75
C ILE A 93 22.16 -19.80 19.02
N LEU A 94 23.15 -19.36 18.25
CA LEU A 94 24.53 -19.75 18.44
C LEU A 94 25.08 -19.27 19.79
N LYS A 95 24.77 -18.04 20.19
CA LYS A 95 25.15 -17.52 21.52
C LYS A 95 24.49 -18.32 22.63
N ASN A 96 23.21 -18.65 22.50
CA ASN A 96 22.47 -19.42 23.48
C ASN A 96 23.02 -20.85 23.60
N LYS A 97 23.37 -21.47 22.47
CA LYS A 97 24.04 -22.79 22.49
C LYS A 97 25.36 -22.75 23.24
N LYS A 98 26.18 -21.73 23.04
CA LYS A 98 27.41 -21.54 23.79
C LYS A 98 27.17 -21.41 25.29
N ILE A 99 26.07 -20.74 25.66
CA ILE A 99 25.67 -20.54 27.05
C ILE A 99 25.12 -21.84 27.66
N ILE A 100 24.43 -22.66 26.90
CA ILE A 100 23.75 -23.88 27.34
C ILE A 100 24.70 -25.07 27.38
N ASN A 101 25.77 -25.09 26.59
CA ASN A 101 26.70 -26.22 26.43
C ASN A 101 27.98 -26.09 27.26
N TYR A 102 27.88 -25.49 28.41
CA TYR A 102 29.02 -25.50 29.34
C TYR A 102 28.99 -26.60 30.29
#